data_51cecdc157b4f8d27f665af55c3917dd
#
_entry.id   51cecdc157b4f8d27f665af55c3917dd
#
_cell.length_a   1.000
_cell.length_b   1.000
_cell.length_c   1.000
_cell.angle_alpha   90.00
_cell.angle_beta   90.00
_cell.angle_gamma   90.00
#
_symmetry.space_group_name_H-M   'P 1'
#
loop_
_entity.id
_entity.type
_entity.pdbx_description
1 polymer ?
#
loop_
_entity_poly.entity_id
_entity_poly.type
_entity_poly.pdbx_seq_one_letter_code
_entity_poly.pdbx_strand_id
1 'polypeptide(L)'
;MLHFIKHFRTITRHRHKVIAHCAKAGILWQGLRHDLSKYSPTEFIPGAKYYQGNRSPNEKERELYGYSKAWMHHKGRNRHHYEYWNDYNPKTKQIENVEMPLNYVIEMFCDRVAASKIYNGSNYKDRDSLDYFGRVKGKHLSLIHISEPTRRRGI
;
A
#
# COMPACT_ATOMS: atom_id res chain seq x y z
N MET A 1 -17.03 3.78 -19.85
CA MET A 1 -17.58 2.42 -19.62
C MET A 1 -16.99 1.87 -18.32
N LEU A 2 -17.80 1.17 -17.52
CA LEU A 2 -17.33 0.53 -16.28
C LEU A 2 -16.64 -0.79 -16.59
N HIS A 3 -15.46 -1.01 -16.02
CA HIS A 3 -14.64 -2.20 -16.26
C HIS A 3 -14.68 -3.18 -15.08
N PHE A 4 -15.87 -3.50 -14.58
CA PHE A 4 -16.05 -4.33 -13.37
C PHE A 4 -15.26 -5.64 -13.40
N ILE A 5 -15.40 -6.43 -14.46
CA ILE A 5 -14.74 -7.75 -14.55
C ILE A 5 -13.22 -7.60 -14.60
N LYS A 6 -12.71 -6.65 -15.39
CA LYS A 6 -11.26 -6.41 -15.50
C LYS A 6 -10.69 -5.92 -14.17
N HIS A 7 -11.37 -4.97 -13.53
CA HIS A 7 -10.96 -4.46 -12.22
C HIS A 7 -10.99 -5.56 -11.16
N PHE A 8 -12.08 -6.33 -11.06
CA PHE A 8 -12.20 -7.46 -10.14
C PHE A 8 -11.06 -8.47 -10.30
N ARG A 9 -10.77 -8.88 -11.55
CA ARG A 9 -9.66 -9.79 -11.84
C ARG A 9 -8.32 -9.21 -11.42
N THR A 10 -8.09 -7.93 -11.65
CA THR A 10 -6.83 -7.26 -11.28
C THR A 10 -6.63 -7.23 -9.77
N ILE A 11 -7.62 -6.77 -9.00
CA ILE A 11 -7.50 -6.70 -7.52
C ILE A 11 -7.39 -8.10 -6.90
N THR A 12 -8.10 -9.09 -7.44
CA THR A 12 -8.05 -10.47 -6.94
C THR A 12 -6.69 -11.12 -7.24
N ARG A 13 -6.16 -10.97 -8.46
CA ARG A 13 -4.80 -11.46 -8.79
C ARG A 13 -3.72 -10.79 -7.94
N HIS A 14 -3.84 -9.48 -7.73
CA HIS A 14 -2.95 -8.74 -6.86
C HIS A 14 -2.99 -9.31 -5.43
N ARG A 15 -4.19 -9.43 -4.85
CA ARG A 15 -4.39 -9.96 -3.51
C ARG A 15 -3.81 -11.38 -3.34
N HIS A 16 -4.00 -12.28 -4.31
CA HIS A 16 -3.41 -13.63 -4.26
C HIS A 16 -1.88 -13.59 -4.24
N LYS A 17 -1.25 -12.67 -4.99
CA LYS A 17 0.21 -12.49 -4.94
C LYS A 17 0.66 -11.97 -3.59
N VAL A 18 -0.06 -11.01 -3.00
CA VAL A 18 0.25 -10.52 -1.65
C VAL A 18 0.14 -11.65 -0.61
N ILE A 19 -0.94 -12.43 -0.64
CA ILE A 19 -1.09 -13.58 0.27
C ILE A 19 0.10 -14.54 0.15
N ALA A 20 0.52 -14.87 -1.08
CA ALA A 20 1.67 -15.77 -1.30
C ALA A 20 2.99 -15.17 -0.75
N HIS A 21 3.20 -13.87 -0.89
CA HIS A 21 4.38 -13.20 -0.33
C HIS A 21 4.31 -13.11 1.20
N CYS A 22 3.15 -12.78 1.76
CA CYS A 22 2.93 -12.74 3.20
C CYS A 22 3.10 -14.12 3.85
N ALA A 23 2.66 -15.19 3.18
CA ALA A 23 2.88 -16.57 3.64
C ALA A 23 4.39 -16.88 3.75
N LYS A 24 5.17 -16.53 2.71
CA LYS A 24 6.64 -16.70 2.73
C LYS A 24 7.32 -15.85 3.81
N ALA A 25 6.75 -14.70 4.14
CA ALA A 25 7.26 -13.80 5.18
C ALA A 25 6.77 -14.16 6.61
N GLY A 26 6.01 -15.25 6.78
CA GLY A 26 5.51 -15.69 8.10
C GLY A 26 4.30 -14.91 8.63
N ILE A 27 3.66 -14.06 7.82
CA ILE A 27 2.50 -13.24 8.19
C ILE A 27 1.23 -13.61 7.40
N LEU A 28 1.00 -14.91 7.17
CA LEU A 28 -0.11 -15.42 6.34
C LEU A 28 -1.48 -14.85 6.75
N TRP A 29 -1.80 -14.86 8.05
CA TRP A 29 -3.09 -14.38 8.54
C TRP A 29 -3.35 -12.91 8.23
N GLN A 30 -2.30 -12.10 8.25
CA GLN A 30 -2.37 -10.70 7.85
C GLN A 30 -2.58 -10.59 6.34
N GLY A 31 -1.84 -11.37 5.55
CA GLY A 31 -2.02 -11.44 4.09
C GLY A 31 -3.43 -11.87 3.66
N LEU A 32 -4.08 -12.79 4.39
CA LEU A 32 -5.46 -13.20 4.12
C LEU A 32 -6.48 -12.06 4.32
N ARG A 33 -6.18 -11.08 5.16
CA ARG A 33 -7.01 -9.89 5.42
C ARG A 33 -6.63 -8.71 4.53
N HIS A 34 -5.52 -8.81 3.82
CA HIS A 34 -5.01 -7.74 2.97
C HIS A 34 -6.07 -7.25 1.98
N ASP A 35 -6.27 -5.95 1.96
CA ASP A 35 -7.08 -5.25 0.96
C ASP A 35 -8.54 -5.74 0.79
N LEU A 36 -9.14 -6.35 1.79
CA LEU A 36 -10.54 -6.74 1.74
C LEU A 36 -11.47 -5.55 1.48
N SER A 37 -11.07 -4.35 1.91
CA SER A 37 -11.82 -3.12 1.68
C SER A 37 -11.99 -2.78 0.18
N LYS A 38 -11.08 -3.24 -0.70
CA LYS A 38 -11.17 -3.05 -2.16
C LYS A 38 -12.42 -3.67 -2.80
N TYR A 39 -13.04 -4.63 -2.12
CA TYR A 39 -14.29 -5.23 -2.57
C TYR A 39 -15.55 -4.48 -2.08
N SER A 40 -15.39 -3.46 -1.22
CA SER A 40 -16.49 -2.61 -0.80
C SER A 40 -16.96 -1.70 -1.95
N PRO A 41 -18.26 -1.34 -2.00
CA PRO A 41 -18.77 -0.42 -3.03
C PRO A 41 -17.98 0.90 -3.09
N THR A 42 -17.51 1.42 -1.94
CA THR A 42 -16.79 2.69 -1.83
C THR A 42 -15.47 2.69 -2.59
N GLU A 43 -14.78 1.54 -2.67
CA GLU A 43 -13.52 1.40 -3.40
C GLU A 43 -13.72 0.73 -4.75
N PHE A 44 -14.59 -0.29 -4.83
CA PHE A 44 -14.76 -1.09 -6.01
C PHE A 44 -15.40 -0.31 -7.19
N ILE A 45 -16.44 0.48 -6.91
CA ILE A 45 -17.15 1.23 -7.97
C ILE A 45 -16.23 2.30 -8.60
N PRO A 46 -15.56 3.19 -7.83
CA PRO A 46 -14.57 4.10 -8.40
C PRO A 46 -13.42 3.36 -9.09
N GLY A 47 -12.96 2.26 -8.49
CA GLY A 47 -11.92 1.41 -9.07
C GLY A 47 -12.29 0.89 -10.47
N ALA A 48 -13.51 0.41 -10.66
CA ALA A 48 -14.03 -0.05 -11.95
C ALA A 48 -14.28 1.11 -12.93
N LYS A 49 -14.72 2.27 -12.43
CA LYS A 49 -14.98 3.47 -13.22
C LYS A 49 -13.69 4.05 -13.82
N TYR A 50 -12.62 4.12 -13.00
CA TYR A 50 -11.35 4.74 -13.37
C TYR A 50 -10.27 3.72 -13.76
N TYR A 51 -10.66 2.47 -14.03
CA TYR A 51 -9.75 1.40 -14.41
C TYR A 51 -9.05 1.69 -15.73
N GLN A 52 -7.70 1.62 -15.73
CA GLN A 52 -6.87 1.85 -16.92
C GLN A 52 -6.02 0.62 -17.29
N GLY A 53 -5.84 -0.33 -16.37
CA GLY A 53 -5.09 -1.57 -16.58
C GLY A 53 -3.59 -1.48 -16.35
N ASN A 54 -2.97 -0.31 -16.51
CA ASN A 54 -1.53 -0.08 -16.41
C ASN A 54 -1.09 0.72 -15.18
N ARG A 55 -2.05 1.29 -14.43
CA ARG A 55 -1.81 2.03 -13.19
C ARG A 55 -3.02 1.98 -12.26
N SER A 56 -2.83 2.48 -11.03
CA SER A 56 -3.90 2.53 -10.04
C SER A 56 -5.06 3.43 -10.50
N PRO A 57 -6.33 2.98 -10.39
CA PRO A 57 -7.50 3.83 -10.63
C PRO A 57 -7.53 5.11 -9.79
N ASN A 58 -6.94 5.08 -8.59
CA ASN A 58 -6.87 6.22 -7.67
C ASN A 58 -6.09 7.40 -8.26
N GLU A 59 -5.11 7.14 -9.14
CA GLU A 59 -4.38 8.19 -9.83
C GLU A 59 -5.30 8.97 -10.77
N LYS A 60 -6.15 8.27 -11.51
CA LYS A 60 -7.12 8.93 -12.40
C LYS A 60 -8.14 9.75 -11.63
N GLU A 61 -8.58 9.25 -10.49
CA GLU A 61 -9.48 10.00 -9.61
C GLU A 61 -8.81 11.29 -9.09
N ARG A 62 -7.51 11.23 -8.70
CA ARG A 62 -6.73 12.41 -8.30
C ARG A 62 -6.55 13.43 -9.43
N GLU A 63 -6.28 12.97 -10.64
CA GLU A 63 -6.17 13.85 -11.82
C GLU A 63 -7.46 14.64 -12.07
N LEU A 64 -8.61 14.03 -11.83
CA LEU A 64 -9.92 14.63 -12.10
C LEU A 64 -10.41 15.57 -10.97
N TYR A 65 -10.12 15.23 -9.71
CA TYR A 65 -10.74 15.87 -8.54
C TYR A 65 -9.72 16.45 -7.55
N GLY A 66 -8.41 16.35 -7.82
CA GLY A 66 -7.35 16.76 -6.92
C GLY A 66 -7.07 15.78 -5.77
N TYR A 67 -7.96 14.83 -5.50
CA TYR A 67 -7.81 13.78 -4.49
C TYR A 67 -8.57 12.52 -4.91
N SER A 68 -8.31 11.40 -4.21
CA SER A 68 -9.06 10.16 -4.43
C SER A 68 -9.86 9.80 -3.18
N LYS A 69 -11.19 9.80 -3.29
CA LYS A 69 -12.09 9.38 -2.21
C LYS A 69 -11.94 7.89 -1.91
N ALA A 70 -11.77 7.07 -2.95
CA ALA A 70 -11.49 5.64 -2.79
C ALA A 70 -10.19 5.40 -2.02
N TRP A 71 -9.13 6.17 -2.32
CA TRP A 71 -7.87 6.09 -1.59
C TRP A 71 -7.99 6.53 -0.12
N MET A 72 -8.72 7.60 0.15
CA MET A 72 -8.97 8.05 1.53
C MET A 72 -9.66 6.97 2.37
N HIS A 73 -10.65 6.29 1.79
CA HIS A 73 -11.31 5.15 2.41
C HIS A 73 -10.34 3.98 2.61
N HIS A 74 -9.55 3.67 1.59
CA HIS A 74 -8.61 2.56 1.58
C HIS A 74 -7.51 2.70 2.62
N LYS A 75 -6.76 3.81 2.60
CA LYS A 75 -5.65 4.03 3.54
C LYS A 75 -6.10 4.10 5.01
N GLY A 76 -7.33 4.53 5.28
CA GLY A 76 -7.87 4.57 6.64
C GLY A 76 -8.27 3.19 7.20
N ARG A 77 -8.29 2.14 6.37
CA ARG A 77 -8.68 0.76 6.76
C ARG A 77 -7.56 -0.25 6.63
N ASN A 78 -6.50 0.10 5.92
CA ASN A 78 -5.41 -0.82 5.60
C ASN A 78 -4.10 -0.32 6.23
N ARG A 79 -3.72 -0.95 7.32
CA ARG A 79 -2.58 -0.55 8.17
C ARG A 79 -1.21 -0.74 7.52
N HIS A 80 -1.13 -1.46 6.40
CA HIS A 80 0.11 -1.58 5.62
C HIS A 80 0.43 -0.32 4.80
N HIS A 81 -0.46 0.68 4.79
CA HIS A 81 -0.18 1.99 4.23
C HIS A 81 0.37 2.92 5.31
N TYR A 82 1.55 3.51 5.06
CA TYR A 82 2.20 4.40 6.01
C TYR A 82 1.35 5.64 6.33
N GLU A 83 0.50 6.09 5.40
CA GLU A 83 -0.43 7.21 5.60
C GLU A 83 -1.52 6.94 6.65
N TYR A 84 -1.68 5.70 7.09
CA TYR A 84 -2.52 5.35 8.25
C TYR A 84 -1.88 5.81 9.56
N TRP A 85 -0.54 5.80 9.64
CA TRP A 85 0.26 5.98 10.86
C TRP A 85 0.58 7.45 11.12
N ASN A 86 -0.46 8.27 11.28
CA ASN A 86 -0.36 9.69 11.62
C ASN A 86 -1.31 9.99 12.75
N ASP A 87 -0.87 10.79 13.72
CA ASP A 87 -1.69 11.21 14.84
C ASP A 87 -1.44 12.68 15.20
N TYR A 88 -2.40 13.28 15.87
CA TYR A 88 -2.28 14.66 16.35
C TYR A 88 -1.44 14.71 17.62
N ASN A 89 -0.35 15.46 17.61
CA ASN A 89 0.46 15.71 18.79
C ASN A 89 -0.03 16.98 19.52
N PRO A 90 -0.58 16.86 20.75
CA PRO A 90 -1.12 18.03 21.47
C PRO A 90 -0.04 19.01 21.94
N LYS A 91 1.24 18.59 22.01
CA LYS A 91 2.37 19.46 22.39
C LYS A 91 2.80 20.36 21.24
N THR A 92 2.95 19.79 20.05
CA THR A 92 3.38 20.53 18.84
C THR A 92 2.21 21.13 18.07
N LYS A 93 0.97 20.68 18.36
CA LYS A 93 -0.28 21.04 17.66
C LYS A 93 -0.23 20.69 16.16
N GLN A 94 0.52 19.66 15.79
CA GLN A 94 0.69 19.21 14.42
C GLN A 94 0.29 17.73 14.29
N ILE A 95 -0.02 17.33 13.05
CA ILE A 95 -0.12 15.91 12.71
C ILE A 95 1.28 15.37 12.51
N GLU A 96 1.65 14.39 13.28
CA GLU A 96 2.96 13.76 13.26
C GLU A 96 2.86 12.28 12.91
N ASN A 97 3.96 11.75 12.43
CA ASN A 97 4.03 10.32 12.10
C ASN A 97 4.22 9.48 13.35
N VAL A 98 3.51 8.37 13.39
CA VAL A 98 3.64 7.33 14.41
C VAL A 98 4.41 6.16 13.83
N GLU A 99 5.22 5.50 14.64
CA GLU A 99 6.00 4.35 14.20
C GLU A 99 5.10 3.22 13.69
N MET A 100 5.38 2.76 12.47
CA MET A 100 4.66 1.67 11.85
C MET A 100 5.23 0.32 12.33
N PRO A 101 4.42 -0.57 12.94
CA PRO A 101 4.89 -1.87 13.41
C PRO A 101 5.46 -2.72 12.28
N LEU A 102 6.54 -3.47 12.58
CA LEU A 102 7.32 -4.23 11.58
C LEU A 102 6.48 -5.17 10.71
N ASN A 103 5.48 -5.84 11.28
CA ASN A 103 4.60 -6.72 10.53
C ASN A 103 3.83 -5.99 9.42
N TYR A 104 3.43 -4.71 9.63
CA TYR A 104 2.79 -3.90 8.60
C TYR A 104 3.81 -3.36 7.58
N VAL A 105 5.05 -3.08 8.00
CA VAL A 105 6.14 -2.75 7.06
C VAL A 105 6.41 -3.93 6.12
N ILE A 106 6.44 -5.16 6.65
CA ILE A 106 6.60 -6.38 5.85
C ILE A 106 5.42 -6.54 4.88
N GLU A 107 4.18 -6.35 5.34
CA GLU A 107 2.98 -6.40 4.48
C GLU A 107 3.05 -5.35 3.37
N MET A 108 3.41 -4.10 3.70
CA MET A 108 3.61 -3.03 2.73
C MET A 108 4.63 -3.42 1.65
N PHE A 109 5.73 -4.07 2.05
CA PHE A 109 6.73 -4.56 1.10
C PHE A 109 6.15 -5.65 0.20
N CYS A 110 5.43 -6.63 0.77
CA CYS A 110 4.75 -7.69 0.01
C CYS A 110 3.75 -7.11 -1.00
N ASP A 111 2.99 -6.10 -0.59
CA ASP A 111 2.05 -5.37 -1.44
C ASP A 111 2.75 -4.71 -2.64
N ARG A 112 3.83 -3.97 -2.40
CA ARG A 112 4.59 -3.28 -3.45
C ARG A 112 5.21 -4.25 -4.46
N VAL A 113 5.76 -5.38 -3.98
CA VAL A 113 6.29 -6.43 -4.87
C VAL A 113 5.18 -7.03 -5.72
N ALA A 114 4.03 -7.33 -5.11
CA ALA A 114 2.87 -7.86 -5.83
C ALA A 114 2.33 -6.87 -6.86
N ALA A 115 2.24 -5.58 -6.52
CA ALA A 115 1.82 -4.52 -7.44
C ALA A 115 2.78 -4.40 -8.63
N SER A 116 4.09 -4.37 -8.37
CA SER A 116 5.11 -4.34 -9.45
C SER A 116 4.96 -5.55 -10.40
N LYS A 117 4.73 -6.75 -9.86
CA LYS A 117 4.49 -7.96 -10.66
C LYS A 117 3.21 -7.91 -11.50
N ILE A 118 2.16 -7.24 -11.00
CA ILE A 118 0.90 -7.10 -11.73
C ILE A 118 1.01 -6.08 -12.86
N TYR A 119 1.64 -4.93 -12.60
CA TYR A 119 1.72 -3.84 -13.58
C TYR A 119 2.81 -4.04 -14.62
N ASN A 120 3.95 -4.63 -14.25
CA ASN A 120 5.07 -4.87 -15.18
C ASN A 120 4.96 -6.23 -15.92
N GLY A 121 4.12 -7.16 -15.43
CA GLY A 121 3.90 -8.46 -16.06
C GLY A 121 5.21 -9.21 -16.34
N SER A 122 5.45 -9.58 -17.62
CA SER A 122 6.67 -10.25 -18.05
C SER A 122 7.94 -9.40 -17.94
N ASN A 123 7.80 -8.09 -17.88
CA ASN A 123 8.93 -7.15 -17.75
C ASN A 123 9.36 -6.92 -16.30
N TYR A 124 8.70 -7.57 -15.32
CA TYR A 124 9.04 -7.45 -13.91
C TYR A 124 10.48 -7.87 -13.63
N LYS A 125 11.17 -7.06 -12.86
CA LYS A 125 12.49 -7.34 -12.27
C LYS A 125 12.43 -7.17 -10.77
N ASP A 126 13.18 -7.97 -10.02
CA ASP A 126 13.20 -7.90 -8.55
C ASP A 126 13.63 -6.52 -8.04
N ARG A 127 14.40 -5.78 -8.84
CA ARG A 127 14.82 -4.41 -8.54
C ARG A 127 13.68 -3.38 -8.63
N ASP A 128 12.61 -3.63 -9.38
CA ASP A 128 11.54 -2.65 -9.64
C ASP A 128 10.93 -2.07 -8.36
N SER A 129 10.72 -2.92 -7.34
CA SER A 129 10.15 -2.50 -6.06
C SER A 129 11.12 -1.62 -5.27
N LEU A 130 12.43 -1.90 -5.35
CA LEU A 130 13.49 -1.09 -4.74
C LEU A 130 13.64 0.27 -5.43
N ASP A 131 13.62 0.28 -6.75
CA ASP A 131 13.70 1.49 -7.56
C ASP A 131 12.47 2.39 -7.34
N TYR A 132 11.28 1.80 -7.21
CA TYR A 132 10.09 2.54 -6.80
C TYR A 132 10.26 3.15 -5.41
N PHE A 133 10.71 2.38 -4.42
CA PHE A 133 10.99 2.87 -3.08
C PHE A 133 12.00 4.02 -3.10
N GLY A 134 13.09 3.88 -3.85
CA GLY A 134 14.12 4.93 -4.00
C GLY A 134 13.54 6.27 -4.50
N ARG A 135 12.62 6.22 -5.48
CA ARG A 135 11.96 7.43 -6.02
C ARG A 135 11.02 8.12 -5.03
N VAL A 136 10.38 7.35 -4.16
CA VAL A 136 9.41 7.87 -3.19
C VAL A 136 10.02 8.13 -1.81
N LYS A 137 11.23 7.61 -1.57
CA LYS A 137 11.95 7.69 -0.28
C LYS A 137 12.05 9.11 0.26
N GLY A 138 12.38 10.11 -0.58
CA GLY A 138 12.49 11.50 -0.16
C GLY A 138 11.17 12.10 0.35
N LYS A 139 10.02 11.52 -0.03
CA LYS A 139 8.69 11.90 0.44
C LYS A 139 8.25 11.12 1.69
N HIS A 140 8.94 10.04 2.02
CA HIS A 140 8.50 9.06 3.03
C HIS A 140 9.49 8.86 4.18
N LEU A 141 10.75 9.33 4.08
CA LEU A 141 11.78 9.08 5.11
C LEU A 141 11.51 9.77 6.45
N SER A 142 10.70 10.82 6.47
CA SER A 142 10.20 11.37 7.74
C SER A 142 9.19 10.45 8.42
N LEU A 143 8.72 9.40 7.72
CA LEU A 143 7.59 8.54 8.10
C LEU A 143 8.01 7.13 8.52
N ILE A 144 9.22 6.70 8.14
CA ILE A 144 9.76 5.41 8.54
C ILE A 144 11.06 5.69 9.31
N HIS A 145 10.94 6.04 10.57
CA HIS A 145 12.04 5.83 11.51
C HIS A 145 12.20 4.32 11.65
N ILE A 146 13.02 3.73 10.77
CA ILE A 146 13.70 2.51 11.12
C ILE A 146 14.67 2.96 12.19
N SER A 147 14.27 2.81 13.47
CA SER A 147 15.19 2.96 14.59
C SER A 147 16.36 2.04 14.29
N GLU A 148 17.57 2.59 14.10
CA GLU A 148 18.78 1.78 14.13
C GLU A 148 18.70 0.90 15.37
N PRO A 149 19.08 -0.39 15.27
CA PRO A 149 19.05 -1.26 16.42
C PRO A 149 19.87 -0.57 17.51
N THR A 150 19.22 -0.19 18.58
CA THR A 150 19.84 0.43 19.74
C THR A 150 20.96 -0.50 20.14
N ARG A 151 22.21 -0.10 19.90
CA ARG A 151 23.38 -0.77 20.47
C ARG A 151 23.08 -0.90 21.95
N ARG A 152 22.78 -2.13 22.40
CA ARG A 152 22.77 -2.44 23.83
C ARG A 152 24.17 -2.03 24.34
N ARG A 153 24.23 -0.90 25.01
CA ARG A 153 25.37 -0.60 25.87
C ARG A 153 25.33 -1.68 26.95
N GLY A 154 26.22 -2.66 26.81
CA GLY A 154 26.52 -3.58 27.91
C GLY A 154 26.98 -2.79 29.13
N ILE A 155 26.41 -3.11 30.24
CA ILE A 155 26.94 -2.85 31.57
C ILE A 155 28.01 -3.92 31.83
#